data_9f4ab9293d9c2b4c8fed1c505dc05f67
#
_entry.id   9f4ab9293d9c2b4c8fed1c505dc05f67
#
_cell.length_a   1.000
_cell.length_b   1.000
_cell.length_c   1.000
_cell.angle_alpha   90.00
_cell.angle_beta   90.00
_cell.angle_gamma   90.00
#
_symmetry.space_group_name_H-M   'P 1'
#
loop_
_entity.id
_entity.type
_entity.pdbx_description
1 polymer ?
#
loop_
_entity_poly.entity_id
_entity_poly.type
_entity_poly.pdbx_seq_one_letter_code
_entity_poly.pdbx_strand_id
1 'polypeptide(L)'
;PCVRIEEFGDACAPVVCEKLKIKSQNDKVKLEEAKHQTYLKGFTDGVMLLGAFKGRPVKEVKPLIKDAMLADGSAIVYSEPEKQVVSRSGDECVVALTDQWYLEYGEEQWRARAEKCLAGMNTYHDEARRAFESTLGWLRQWACSRSFGLGTRVPWDAEFLIESLSDSTIYMAYYTVAHLLQGGDMYGKARPSVTPEQMTDDVWDAVFLGKPLDSVGDNGFPAALLAEMKAEFEFWYPFDLRVSGKDLIQNHLTFAIYNHAAIWERDETKWPRSF
;
A
#
# COMPACT_ATOMS: atom_id res chain seq x y z
N PRO A 1 29.49 -32.63 -9.28
CA PRO A 1 28.61 -31.78 -10.12
C PRO A 1 27.21 -32.38 -10.18
N CYS A 2 26.18 -31.54 -10.10
CA CYS A 2 24.79 -31.94 -10.12
C CYS A 2 24.16 -31.74 -11.49
N VAL A 3 24.75 -30.89 -12.32
CA VAL A 3 24.23 -30.48 -13.63
C VAL A 3 25.37 -30.53 -14.65
N ARG A 4 25.08 -31.09 -15.81
CA ARG A 4 25.93 -31.05 -17.00
C ARG A 4 25.43 -29.93 -17.90
N ILE A 5 26.31 -29.10 -18.43
CA ILE A 5 26.05 -28.15 -19.49
C ILE A 5 26.84 -28.60 -20.72
N GLU A 6 26.17 -28.77 -21.86
CA GLU A 6 26.81 -29.35 -23.04
C GLU A 6 28.10 -28.64 -23.45
N GLU A 7 28.10 -27.29 -23.45
CA GLU A 7 29.28 -26.48 -23.78
C GLU A 7 30.41 -26.58 -22.76
N PHE A 8 30.10 -26.84 -21.48
CA PHE A 8 31.09 -26.75 -20.37
C PHE A 8 31.34 -28.12 -19.70
N GLY A 9 30.64 -29.17 -20.11
CA GLY A 9 30.74 -30.51 -19.53
C GLY A 9 30.17 -30.62 -18.12
N ASP A 10 30.61 -31.65 -17.39
CA ASP A 10 30.10 -31.97 -16.05
C ASP A 10 30.64 -31.01 -14.97
N ALA A 11 31.85 -30.45 -15.15
CA ALA A 11 32.51 -29.51 -14.24
C ALA A 11 32.47 -28.09 -14.78
N CYS A 12 31.28 -27.57 -15.06
CA CYS A 12 31.06 -26.32 -15.78
C CYS A 12 31.74 -25.09 -15.13
N ALA A 13 31.72 -24.97 -13.81
CA ALA A 13 32.29 -23.79 -13.13
C ALA A 13 33.81 -23.65 -13.30
N PRO A 14 34.64 -24.70 -13.06
CA PRO A 14 36.07 -24.65 -13.36
C PRO A 14 36.36 -24.32 -14.82
N VAL A 15 35.65 -24.95 -15.76
CA VAL A 15 35.83 -24.73 -17.21
C VAL A 15 35.58 -23.27 -17.60
N VAL A 16 34.50 -22.66 -17.09
CA VAL A 16 34.20 -21.26 -17.36
C VAL A 16 35.22 -20.33 -16.70
N CYS A 17 35.67 -20.62 -15.49
CA CYS A 17 36.72 -19.84 -14.82
C CYS A 17 38.04 -19.86 -15.62
N GLU A 18 38.41 -21.01 -16.16
CA GLU A 18 39.57 -21.15 -17.00
C GLU A 18 39.43 -20.38 -18.33
N LYS A 19 38.28 -20.51 -19.00
CA LYS A 19 37.94 -19.79 -20.21
C LYS A 19 38.01 -18.28 -20.05
N LEU A 20 37.55 -17.73 -18.92
CA LEU A 20 37.64 -16.32 -18.56
C LEU A 20 38.98 -15.90 -17.96
N LYS A 21 39.93 -16.82 -17.81
CA LYS A 21 41.24 -16.59 -17.24
C LYS A 21 41.16 -15.96 -15.84
N ILE A 22 40.30 -16.48 -14.99
CA ILE A 22 40.15 -16.03 -13.60
C ILE A 22 41.30 -16.63 -12.77
N LYS A 23 42.12 -15.77 -12.17
CA LYS A 23 43.26 -16.20 -11.40
C LYS A 23 43.16 -15.92 -9.89
N SER A 24 42.14 -15.15 -9.51
CA SER A 24 41.96 -14.73 -8.13
C SER A 24 40.48 -14.70 -7.75
N GLN A 25 40.15 -15.07 -6.52
CA GLN A 25 38.84 -14.89 -5.91
C GLN A 25 38.44 -13.41 -5.73
N ASN A 26 39.36 -12.49 -5.94
CA ASN A 26 39.13 -11.04 -5.87
C ASN A 26 38.71 -10.44 -7.23
N ASP A 27 38.77 -11.21 -8.32
CA ASP A 27 38.30 -10.77 -9.64
C ASP A 27 36.77 -10.85 -9.73
N LYS A 28 36.10 -9.97 -8.95
CA LYS A 28 34.61 -9.99 -8.79
C LYS A 28 33.88 -9.86 -10.11
N VAL A 29 34.37 -9.05 -11.03
CA VAL A 29 33.70 -8.81 -12.33
C VAL A 29 33.68 -10.08 -13.18
N LYS A 30 34.81 -10.76 -13.32
CA LYS A 30 34.87 -12.00 -14.08
C LYS A 30 34.20 -13.17 -13.37
N LEU A 31 34.24 -13.20 -12.04
CA LEU A 31 33.49 -14.20 -11.25
C LEU A 31 31.98 -14.03 -11.43
N GLU A 32 31.47 -12.80 -11.47
CA GLU A 32 30.04 -12.56 -11.73
C GLU A 32 29.67 -12.95 -13.16
N GLU A 33 30.54 -12.70 -14.15
CA GLU A 33 30.36 -13.15 -15.52
C GLU A 33 30.34 -14.69 -15.61
N ALA A 34 31.27 -15.37 -14.93
CA ALA A 34 31.31 -16.83 -14.86
C ALA A 34 30.05 -17.41 -14.24
N LYS A 35 29.57 -16.82 -13.17
CA LYS A 35 28.33 -17.16 -12.49
C LYS A 35 27.12 -17.00 -13.43
N HIS A 36 27.01 -15.85 -14.09
CA HIS A 36 25.94 -15.58 -15.02
C HIS A 36 25.88 -16.63 -16.15
N GLN A 37 27.03 -16.94 -16.78
CA GLN A 37 27.08 -17.94 -17.84
C GLN A 37 26.68 -19.34 -17.33
N THR A 38 27.20 -19.75 -16.18
CA THR A 38 26.87 -21.09 -15.63
C THR A 38 25.45 -21.20 -15.13
N TYR A 39 24.86 -20.16 -14.54
CA TYR A 39 23.47 -20.18 -14.09
C TYR A 39 22.49 -20.15 -15.24
N LEU A 40 22.68 -19.26 -16.21
CA LEU A 40 21.77 -19.16 -17.34
C LEU A 40 21.77 -20.46 -18.16
N LYS A 41 22.94 -20.92 -18.60
CA LYS A 41 23.04 -22.16 -19.38
C LYS A 41 22.71 -23.40 -18.58
N GLY A 42 23.04 -23.43 -17.28
CA GLY A 42 22.66 -24.50 -16.39
C GLY A 42 21.15 -24.66 -16.25
N PHE A 43 20.40 -23.57 -16.34
CA PHE A 43 18.93 -23.61 -16.33
C PHE A 43 18.36 -23.95 -17.72
N THR A 44 18.85 -23.29 -18.79
CA THR A 44 18.28 -23.45 -20.16
C THR A 44 18.67 -24.78 -20.79
N ASP A 45 19.95 -25.15 -20.70
CA ASP A 45 20.57 -26.26 -21.45
C ASP A 45 21.10 -27.35 -20.53
N GLY A 46 20.97 -27.18 -19.22
CA GLY A 46 21.50 -28.10 -18.23
C GLY A 46 20.70 -29.41 -18.14
N VAL A 47 21.43 -30.49 -17.91
CA VAL A 47 20.87 -31.82 -17.68
C VAL A 47 21.30 -32.35 -16.33
N MET A 48 20.39 -32.92 -15.56
CA MET A 48 20.65 -33.45 -14.22
C MET A 48 21.59 -34.67 -14.30
N LEU A 49 22.59 -34.69 -13.43
CA LEU A 49 23.55 -35.81 -13.33
C LEU A 49 23.25 -36.81 -12.21
N LEU A 50 22.46 -36.40 -11.22
CA LEU A 50 22.23 -37.14 -9.99
C LEU A 50 20.75 -37.29 -9.65
N GLY A 51 20.47 -38.21 -8.74
CA GLY A 51 19.16 -38.43 -8.14
C GLY A 51 18.12 -39.06 -9.07
N ALA A 52 16.87 -39.00 -8.65
CA ALA A 52 15.72 -39.56 -9.36
C ALA A 52 15.46 -38.94 -10.75
N PHE A 53 16.03 -37.75 -10.98
CA PHE A 53 15.82 -36.99 -12.22
C PHE A 53 17.03 -36.98 -13.15
N LYS A 54 18.01 -37.91 -12.95
CA LYS A 54 19.18 -38.03 -13.81
C LYS A 54 18.80 -38.15 -15.28
N GLY A 55 19.46 -37.35 -16.14
CA GLY A 55 19.24 -37.31 -17.58
C GLY A 55 18.10 -36.42 -18.04
N ARG A 56 17.37 -35.76 -17.14
CA ARG A 56 16.30 -34.81 -17.48
C ARG A 56 16.77 -33.37 -17.52
N PRO A 57 16.16 -32.47 -18.35
CA PRO A 57 16.47 -31.06 -18.40
C PRO A 57 16.19 -30.37 -17.07
N VAL A 58 17.11 -29.49 -16.64
CA VAL A 58 17.00 -28.76 -15.37
C VAL A 58 15.73 -27.93 -15.30
N LYS A 59 15.36 -27.23 -16.38
CA LYS A 59 14.15 -26.38 -16.44
C LYS A 59 12.85 -27.14 -16.13
N GLU A 60 12.78 -28.42 -16.48
CA GLU A 60 11.61 -29.27 -16.23
C GLU A 60 11.60 -29.82 -14.80
N VAL A 61 12.78 -30.06 -14.25
CA VAL A 61 12.95 -30.78 -12.98
C VAL A 61 12.98 -29.80 -11.79
N LYS A 62 13.40 -28.58 -11.99
CA LYS A 62 13.52 -27.58 -10.92
C LYS A 62 12.25 -27.42 -10.07
N PRO A 63 11.04 -27.26 -10.66
CA PRO A 63 9.81 -27.21 -9.85
C PRO A 63 9.55 -28.53 -9.11
N LEU A 64 9.78 -29.68 -9.73
CA LEU A 64 9.56 -30.97 -9.10
C LEU A 64 10.48 -31.23 -7.91
N ILE A 65 11.75 -30.83 -8.01
CA ILE A 65 12.70 -30.91 -6.89
C ILE A 65 12.28 -29.98 -5.76
N LYS A 66 11.87 -28.74 -6.09
CA LYS A 66 11.35 -27.79 -5.09
C LYS A 66 10.17 -28.40 -4.32
N ASP A 67 9.19 -28.93 -5.04
CA ASP A 67 7.98 -29.49 -4.43
C ASP A 67 8.30 -30.72 -3.57
N ALA A 68 9.21 -31.57 -4.00
CA ALA A 68 9.67 -32.71 -3.22
C ALA A 68 10.37 -32.28 -1.93
N MET A 69 11.25 -31.27 -2.00
CA MET A 69 11.97 -30.75 -0.83
C MET A 69 11.06 -30.01 0.16
N LEU A 70 10.02 -29.37 -0.32
CA LEU A 70 8.99 -28.77 0.56
C LEU A 70 8.14 -29.86 1.23
N ALA A 71 7.81 -30.93 0.50
CA ALA A 71 7.00 -32.02 1.01
C ALA A 71 7.71 -32.85 2.08
N ASP A 72 9.02 -33.06 1.96
CA ASP A 72 9.83 -33.83 2.92
C ASP A 72 10.42 -32.95 4.05
N GLY A 73 10.17 -31.63 4.03
CA GLY A 73 10.63 -30.70 5.04
C GLY A 73 12.12 -30.35 4.96
N SER A 74 12.84 -30.75 3.91
CA SER A 74 14.27 -30.41 3.71
C SER A 74 14.47 -28.99 3.20
N ALA A 75 13.41 -28.29 2.78
CA ALA A 75 13.42 -26.88 2.39
C ALA A 75 12.15 -26.19 2.88
N ILE A 76 12.25 -24.87 2.98
CA ILE A 76 11.11 -23.96 3.23
C ILE A 76 11.06 -22.90 2.14
N VAL A 77 9.88 -22.33 1.91
CA VAL A 77 9.78 -21.13 1.07
C VAL A 77 10.31 -19.95 1.87
N TYR A 78 11.32 -19.29 1.34
CA TYR A 78 11.91 -18.08 1.93
C TYR A 78 11.85 -16.95 0.94
N SER A 79 11.48 -15.76 1.41
CA SER A 79 11.45 -14.54 0.62
C SER A 79 12.47 -13.55 1.17
N GLU A 80 13.22 -12.94 0.28
CA GLU A 80 14.18 -11.89 0.63
C GLU A 80 14.08 -10.74 -0.38
N PRO A 81 14.48 -9.51 0.00
CA PRO A 81 14.54 -8.41 -0.94
C PRO A 81 15.51 -8.73 -2.10
N GLU A 82 15.15 -8.36 -3.33
CA GLU A 82 16.01 -8.54 -4.51
C GLU A 82 17.33 -7.78 -4.38
N LYS A 83 17.32 -6.66 -3.65
CA LYS A 83 18.49 -5.85 -3.29
C LYS A 83 18.41 -5.51 -1.81
N GLN A 84 19.54 -5.15 -1.22
CA GLN A 84 19.56 -4.63 0.14
C GLN A 84 18.62 -3.44 0.26
N VAL A 85 17.69 -3.54 1.20
CA VAL A 85 16.73 -2.49 1.55
C VAL A 85 17.14 -1.92 2.90
N VAL A 86 17.25 -0.61 2.95
CA VAL A 86 17.60 0.11 4.17
C VAL A 86 16.46 1.05 4.55
N SER A 87 16.07 1.03 5.82
CA SER A 87 15.02 1.90 6.36
C SER A 87 15.46 3.37 6.36
N ARG A 88 14.51 4.28 6.63
CA ARG A 88 14.84 5.71 6.78
C ARG A 88 15.75 5.99 7.99
N SER A 89 15.76 5.12 8.98
CA SER A 89 16.65 5.18 10.14
C SER A 89 18.03 4.57 9.89
N GLY A 90 18.26 3.95 8.73
CA GLY A 90 19.56 3.36 8.35
C GLY A 90 19.68 1.87 8.68
N ASP A 91 18.60 1.22 9.18
CA ASP A 91 18.62 -0.19 9.54
C ASP A 91 18.40 -1.07 8.30
N GLU A 92 19.09 -2.21 8.24
CA GLU A 92 18.87 -3.20 7.20
C GLU A 92 17.52 -3.90 7.41
N CYS A 93 16.71 -3.96 6.35
CA CYS A 93 15.38 -4.55 6.37
C CYS A 93 15.41 -5.99 5.89
N VAL A 94 14.57 -6.83 6.50
CA VAL A 94 14.31 -8.21 6.10
C VAL A 94 12.85 -8.39 5.74
N VAL A 95 12.53 -9.42 4.96
CA VAL A 95 11.13 -9.83 4.72
C VAL A 95 10.66 -10.62 5.93
N ALA A 96 9.57 -10.17 6.55
CA ALA A 96 8.95 -10.85 7.68
C ALA A 96 7.42 -10.80 7.58
N LEU A 97 6.76 -11.79 8.16
CA LEU A 97 5.32 -11.74 8.39
C LEU A 97 5.08 -10.94 9.67
N THR A 98 4.18 -9.97 9.59
CA THR A 98 3.76 -9.14 10.72
C THR A 98 2.25 -9.02 10.73
N ASP A 99 1.67 -8.83 11.90
CA ASP A 99 0.25 -8.53 12.01
C ASP A 99 -0.04 -7.16 11.39
N GLN A 100 -1.15 -7.07 10.65
CA GLN A 100 -1.53 -5.88 9.91
C GLN A 100 -3.06 -5.74 9.86
N TRP A 101 -3.52 -4.51 9.95
CA TRP A 101 -4.88 -4.15 9.53
C TRP A 101 -4.89 -3.82 8.05
N TYR A 102 -5.88 -4.36 7.33
CA TYR A 102 -6.04 -4.15 5.89
C TYR A 102 -7.31 -3.42 5.56
N LEU A 103 -7.24 -2.55 4.55
CA LEU A 103 -8.39 -2.09 3.80
C LEU A 103 -8.54 -2.99 2.57
N GLU A 104 -9.72 -3.61 2.42
CA GLU A 104 -10.02 -4.53 1.30
C GLU A 104 -10.61 -3.73 0.12
N TYR A 105 -9.78 -2.96 -0.55
CA TYR A 105 -10.19 -2.20 -1.74
C TYR A 105 -10.62 -3.09 -2.93
N GLY A 106 -10.33 -4.38 -2.88
CA GLY A 106 -10.79 -5.35 -3.87
C GLY A 106 -12.25 -5.79 -3.70
N GLU A 107 -12.96 -5.37 -2.65
CA GLU A 107 -14.37 -5.68 -2.44
C GLU A 107 -15.20 -5.11 -3.59
N GLU A 108 -16.04 -5.96 -4.21
CA GLU A 108 -16.69 -5.65 -5.50
C GLU A 108 -17.65 -4.44 -5.43
N GLN A 109 -18.44 -4.33 -4.36
CA GLN A 109 -19.41 -3.25 -4.23
C GLN A 109 -18.72 -1.92 -3.93
N TRP A 110 -17.69 -1.93 -3.09
CA TRP A 110 -16.91 -0.74 -2.79
C TRP A 110 -16.14 -0.25 -4.02
N ARG A 111 -15.54 -1.18 -4.74
CA ARG A 111 -14.88 -0.89 -6.01
C ARG A 111 -15.84 -0.31 -7.05
N ALA A 112 -17.03 -0.90 -7.23
CA ALA A 112 -18.03 -0.38 -8.16
C ALA A 112 -18.47 1.05 -7.80
N ARG A 113 -18.61 1.37 -6.50
CA ARG A 113 -18.89 2.73 -6.04
C ARG A 113 -17.74 3.69 -6.34
N ALA A 114 -16.50 3.27 -6.13
CA ALA A 114 -15.32 4.08 -6.46
C ALA A 114 -15.19 4.33 -7.97
N GLU A 115 -15.46 3.34 -8.80
CA GLU A 115 -15.52 3.46 -10.27
C GLU A 115 -16.64 4.45 -10.70
N LYS A 116 -17.81 4.38 -10.06
CA LYS A 116 -18.90 5.34 -10.29
C LYS A 116 -18.50 6.76 -9.89
N CYS A 117 -17.84 6.93 -8.75
CA CYS A 117 -17.33 8.23 -8.31
C CYS A 117 -16.33 8.78 -9.34
N LEU A 118 -15.36 7.99 -9.76
CA LEU A 118 -14.38 8.40 -10.79
C LEU A 118 -15.08 8.78 -12.11
N ALA A 119 -16.10 8.05 -12.55
CA ALA A 119 -16.83 8.35 -13.78
C ALA A 119 -17.46 9.75 -13.76
N GLY A 120 -17.93 10.21 -12.59
CA GLY A 120 -18.48 11.56 -12.39
C GLY A 120 -17.45 12.67 -12.21
N MET A 121 -16.17 12.33 -11.99
CA MET A 121 -15.11 13.30 -11.71
C MET A 121 -14.46 13.88 -12.94
N ASN A 122 -14.00 15.13 -12.85
CA ASN A 122 -13.11 15.72 -13.83
C ASN A 122 -11.64 15.47 -13.42
N THR A 123 -10.89 14.79 -14.28
CA THR A 123 -9.45 14.54 -14.08
C THR A 123 -8.56 15.43 -14.96
N TYR A 124 -9.16 16.37 -15.69
CA TYR A 124 -8.52 17.35 -16.60
C TYR A 124 -7.63 16.75 -17.69
N HIS A 125 -7.12 15.54 -17.52
CA HIS A 125 -6.22 14.90 -18.47
C HIS A 125 -6.49 13.40 -18.57
N ASP A 126 -6.51 12.88 -19.80
CA ASP A 126 -6.79 11.46 -20.07
C ASP A 126 -5.77 10.51 -19.45
N GLU A 127 -4.50 10.94 -19.35
CA GLU A 127 -3.46 10.14 -18.69
C GLU A 127 -3.77 9.94 -17.19
N ALA A 128 -4.23 11.00 -16.51
CA ALA A 128 -4.62 10.91 -15.12
C ALA A 128 -5.83 9.95 -14.96
N ARG A 129 -6.85 10.07 -15.82
CA ARG A 129 -8.01 9.17 -15.81
C ARG A 129 -7.59 7.71 -15.99
N ARG A 130 -6.80 7.42 -17.01
CA ARG A 130 -6.29 6.05 -17.24
C ARG A 130 -5.45 5.52 -16.07
N ALA A 131 -4.70 6.37 -15.39
CA ALA A 131 -3.93 5.97 -14.21
C ALA A 131 -4.84 5.59 -13.03
N PHE A 132 -5.94 6.35 -12.77
CA PHE A 132 -6.95 5.99 -11.78
C PHE A 132 -7.65 4.68 -12.14
N GLU A 133 -8.13 4.53 -13.37
CA GLU A 133 -8.81 3.31 -13.86
C GLU A 133 -7.90 2.09 -13.72
N SER A 134 -6.64 2.22 -14.09
CA SER A 134 -5.64 1.17 -13.91
C SER A 134 -5.47 0.81 -12.44
N THR A 135 -5.41 1.81 -11.54
CA THR A 135 -5.24 1.58 -10.10
C THR A 135 -6.45 0.86 -9.50
N LEU A 136 -7.67 1.28 -9.81
CA LEU A 136 -8.90 0.59 -9.43
C LEU A 136 -8.89 -0.86 -9.92
N GLY A 137 -8.30 -1.11 -11.09
CA GLY A 137 -8.20 -2.45 -11.69
C GLY A 137 -7.33 -3.43 -10.90
N TRP A 138 -6.20 -3.01 -10.34
CA TRP A 138 -5.26 -3.90 -9.67
C TRP A 138 -5.29 -3.81 -8.13
N LEU A 139 -5.77 -2.71 -7.57
CA LEU A 139 -5.78 -2.50 -6.13
C LEU A 139 -6.68 -3.55 -5.44
N ARG A 140 -6.13 -4.17 -4.40
CA ARG A 140 -6.80 -5.19 -3.58
C ARG A 140 -6.63 -4.83 -2.11
N GLN A 141 -5.96 -5.65 -1.35
CA GLN A 141 -5.67 -5.41 0.05
C GLN A 141 -4.57 -4.38 0.21
N TRP A 142 -4.76 -3.46 1.14
CA TRP A 142 -3.77 -2.45 1.49
C TRP A 142 -3.54 -2.42 2.99
N ALA A 143 -2.30 -2.70 3.41
CA ALA A 143 -1.91 -2.63 4.82
C ALA A 143 -1.97 -1.18 5.32
N CYS A 144 -2.97 -0.88 6.15
CA CYS A 144 -3.29 0.47 6.60
C CYS A 144 -2.82 0.80 8.02
N SER A 145 -2.06 -0.08 8.65
CA SER A 145 -1.55 0.12 10.01
C SER A 145 -0.03 0.18 10.08
N ARG A 146 0.47 0.77 11.15
CA ARG A 146 1.91 0.87 11.46
C ARG A 146 2.11 0.63 12.95
N SER A 147 3.18 -0.08 13.33
CA SER A 147 3.52 -0.36 14.72
C SER A 147 4.16 0.83 15.43
N PHE A 148 4.68 1.81 14.70
CA PHE A 148 5.25 3.03 15.26
C PHE A 148 5.19 4.19 14.27
N GLY A 149 5.41 5.41 14.77
CA GLY A 149 5.44 6.63 13.97
C GLY A 149 4.55 7.73 14.55
N LEU A 150 4.23 8.71 13.70
CA LEU A 150 3.25 9.75 13.99
C LEU A 150 1.95 9.43 13.26
N GLY A 151 0.81 9.58 13.93
CA GLY A 151 -0.49 9.36 13.34
C GLY A 151 -1.57 9.09 14.38
N THR A 152 -2.77 8.85 13.91
CA THR A 152 -3.94 8.49 14.72
C THR A 152 -3.87 7.02 15.08
N ARG A 153 -4.15 6.68 16.32
CA ARG A 153 -4.27 5.27 16.73
C ARG A 153 -5.51 4.63 16.12
N VAL A 154 -5.39 3.35 15.78
CA VAL A 154 -6.55 2.56 15.35
C VAL A 154 -7.53 2.49 16.53
N PRO A 155 -8.81 2.94 16.38
CA PRO A 155 -9.73 3.08 17.51
C PRO A 155 -10.01 1.79 18.29
N TRP A 156 -10.00 0.65 17.63
CA TRP A 156 -10.27 -0.67 18.20
C TRP A 156 -8.99 -1.47 18.50
N ASP A 157 -7.81 -0.95 18.14
CA ASP A 157 -6.52 -1.60 18.36
C ASP A 157 -5.43 -0.55 18.57
N ALA A 158 -5.31 -0.06 19.78
CA ALA A 158 -4.43 1.06 20.11
C ALA A 158 -2.92 0.74 20.05
N GLU A 159 -2.54 -0.50 19.78
CA GLU A 159 -1.15 -0.87 19.52
C GLU A 159 -0.68 -0.39 18.14
N PHE A 160 -1.63 -0.18 17.21
CA PHE A 160 -1.34 0.27 15.87
C PHE A 160 -1.74 1.73 15.63
N LEU A 161 -0.99 2.36 14.74
CA LEU A 161 -1.32 3.67 14.16
C LEU A 161 -1.91 3.47 12.76
N ILE A 162 -2.82 4.34 12.37
CA ILE A 162 -3.30 4.39 10.98
C ILE A 162 -2.16 4.91 10.10
N GLU A 163 -1.95 4.28 8.95
CA GLU A 163 -1.00 4.75 7.96
C GLU A 163 -1.34 6.17 7.50
N SER A 164 -0.35 7.03 7.33
CA SER A 164 -0.56 8.44 6.99
C SER A 164 -1.28 8.67 5.67
N LEU A 165 -1.08 7.80 4.67
CA LEU A 165 -1.82 7.89 3.40
C LEU A 165 -3.30 7.52 3.57
N SER A 166 -3.61 6.54 4.43
CA SER A 166 -4.99 6.12 4.71
C SER A 166 -5.71 7.14 5.61
N ASP A 167 -5.03 7.64 6.63
CA ASP A 167 -5.56 8.62 7.58
C ASP A 167 -5.94 9.95 6.91
N SER A 168 -5.10 10.40 5.97
CA SER A 168 -5.23 11.72 5.35
C SER A 168 -6.22 11.78 4.17
N THR A 169 -6.96 10.71 3.87
CA THR A 169 -7.86 10.67 2.70
C THR A 169 -9.08 11.59 2.81
N ILE A 170 -9.46 11.98 4.02
CA ILE A 170 -10.66 12.80 4.31
C ILE A 170 -10.35 14.13 4.99
N TYR A 171 -9.09 14.54 5.09
CA TYR A 171 -8.74 15.79 5.79
C TYR A 171 -9.40 17.02 5.18
N MET A 172 -9.82 16.97 3.92
CA MET A 172 -10.55 18.05 3.26
C MET A 172 -11.89 18.34 3.93
N ALA A 173 -12.57 17.30 4.43
CA ALA A 173 -13.79 17.47 5.22
C ALA A 173 -13.47 18.17 6.56
N TYR A 174 -12.42 17.74 7.26
CA TYR A 174 -12.00 18.37 8.52
C TYR A 174 -11.60 19.84 8.33
N TYR A 175 -10.97 20.19 7.22
CA TYR A 175 -10.59 21.59 6.96
C TYR A 175 -11.77 22.56 6.92
N THR A 176 -12.98 22.10 6.60
CA THR A 176 -14.18 22.95 6.61
C THR A 176 -14.51 23.47 8.00
N VAL A 177 -14.14 22.74 9.05
CA VAL A 177 -14.49 23.04 10.45
C VAL A 177 -13.27 23.32 11.35
N ALA A 178 -12.05 23.05 10.87
CA ALA A 178 -10.83 23.18 11.66
C ALA A 178 -10.65 24.56 12.30
N HIS A 179 -10.97 25.63 11.59
CA HIS A 179 -10.86 27.00 12.09
C HIS A 179 -11.80 27.26 13.28
N LEU A 180 -12.95 26.60 13.32
CA LEU A 180 -13.90 26.70 14.43
C LEU A 180 -13.42 25.92 15.66
N LEU A 181 -12.78 24.77 15.46
CA LEU A 181 -12.29 23.90 16.53
C LEU A 181 -10.92 24.34 17.06
N GLN A 182 -10.03 24.80 16.19
CA GLN A 182 -8.65 25.15 16.55
C GLN A 182 -8.44 26.64 16.82
N GLY A 183 -9.44 27.51 16.50
CA GLY A 183 -9.35 28.93 16.77
C GLY A 183 -8.24 29.67 16.03
N GLY A 184 -7.81 29.15 14.86
CA GLY A 184 -6.70 29.70 14.06
C GLY A 184 -5.31 29.35 14.57
N ASP A 185 -5.20 28.45 15.55
CA ASP A 185 -3.94 27.95 16.10
C ASP A 185 -3.76 26.48 15.73
N MET A 186 -2.57 26.13 15.22
CA MET A 186 -2.23 24.77 14.82
C MET A 186 -2.41 23.74 15.96
N TYR A 187 -2.22 24.15 17.19
CA TYR A 187 -2.28 23.28 18.37
C TYR A 187 -3.65 23.28 19.05
N GLY A 188 -4.62 24.04 18.54
CA GLY A 188 -5.96 24.14 19.11
C GLY A 188 -6.03 24.81 20.50
N LYS A 189 -4.97 25.48 20.91
CA LYS A 189 -4.88 26.09 22.26
C LYS A 189 -5.66 27.38 22.41
N ALA A 190 -6.00 28.03 21.28
CA ALA A 190 -6.67 29.35 21.30
C ALA A 190 -8.17 29.26 21.56
N ARG A 191 -8.80 28.08 21.51
CA ARG A 191 -10.24 27.89 21.80
C ARG A 191 -10.47 26.76 22.80
N PRO A 192 -10.46 27.02 24.09
CA PRO A 192 -10.76 26.02 25.12
C PRO A 192 -12.26 25.70 25.28
N SER A 193 -13.15 26.24 24.46
CA SER A 193 -14.61 26.13 24.62
C SER A 193 -15.17 24.74 24.25
N VAL A 194 -14.39 23.90 23.60
CA VAL A 194 -14.77 22.53 23.21
C VAL A 194 -13.58 21.62 23.46
N THR A 195 -13.83 20.49 24.16
CA THR A 195 -12.80 19.48 24.39
C THR A 195 -12.91 18.34 23.37
N PRO A 196 -11.83 17.58 23.14
CA PRO A 196 -11.88 16.39 22.27
C PRO A 196 -12.96 15.38 22.68
N GLU A 197 -13.23 15.23 23.98
CA GLU A 197 -14.22 14.29 24.52
C GLU A 197 -15.66 14.68 24.18
N GLN A 198 -15.91 15.97 23.92
CA GLN A 198 -17.21 16.47 23.45
C GLN A 198 -17.46 16.18 21.95
N MET A 199 -16.39 15.91 21.19
CA MET A 199 -16.47 15.56 19.77
C MET A 199 -16.81 14.07 19.60
N THR A 200 -18.00 13.71 20.02
CA THR A 200 -18.52 12.34 19.91
C THR A 200 -18.90 11.99 18.46
N ASP A 201 -19.10 10.69 18.18
CA ASP A 201 -19.56 10.22 16.88
C ASP A 201 -20.86 10.91 16.46
N ASP A 202 -21.79 11.15 17.42
CA ASP A 202 -23.04 11.85 17.15
C ASP A 202 -22.82 13.29 16.65
N VAL A 203 -21.81 13.99 17.19
CA VAL A 203 -21.43 15.34 16.75
C VAL A 203 -20.87 15.28 15.33
N TRP A 204 -19.95 14.34 15.06
CA TRP A 204 -19.36 14.17 13.72
C TRP A 204 -20.40 13.73 12.69
N ASP A 205 -21.31 12.83 13.05
CA ASP A 205 -22.40 12.38 12.19
C ASP A 205 -23.36 13.55 11.84
N ALA A 206 -23.63 14.42 12.81
CA ALA A 206 -24.46 15.61 12.59
C ALA A 206 -23.79 16.60 11.63
N VAL A 207 -22.47 16.77 11.74
CA VAL A 207 -21.70 17.69 10.88
C VAL A 207 -21.53 17.12 9.48
N PHE A 208 -21.06 15.86 9.37
CA PHE A 208 -20.58 15.31 8.09
C PHE A 208 -21.56 14.36 7.40
N LEU A 209 -22.44 13.69 8.15
CA LEU A 209 -23.33 12.64 7.62
C LEU A 209 -24.82 13.04 7.61
N GLY A 210 -25.10 14.30 7.94
CA GLY A 210 -26.48 14.83 7.84
C GLY A 210 -27.42 14.40 8.95
N LYS A 211 -26.93 13.81 10.06
CA LYS A 211 -27.73 13.50 11.24
C LYS A 211 -28.42 14.77 11.75
N PRO A 212 -29.70 14.71 12.18
CA PRO A 212 -30.38 15.87 12.75
C PRO A 212 -29.67 16.42 13.97
N LEU A 213 -29.56 17.77 14.08
CA LEU A 213 -28.84 18.42 15.18
C LEU A 213 -29.49 18.16 16.56
N ASP A 214 -30.80 18.02 16.60
CA ASP A 214 -31.57 17.71 17.80
C ASP A 214 -31.44 16.26 18.29
N SER A 215 -30.85 15.40 17.45
CA SER A 215 -30.57 14.01 17.83
C SER A 215 -29.22 13.82 18.53
N VAL A 216 -28.40 14.87 18.58
CA VAL A 216 -27.13 14.85 19.31
C VAL A 216 -27.46 14.98 20.82
N GLY A 217 -27.03 13.99 21.60
CA GLY A 217 -27.23 13.99 23.05
C GLY A 217 -26.60 15.17 23.75
N ASP A 218 -27.11 15.52 24.93
CA ASP A 218 -26.53 16.57 25.76
C ASP A 218 -25.18 16.13 26.34
N ASN A 219 -24.11 16.54 25.67
CA ASN A 219 -22.73 16.31 26.07
C ASN A 219 -21.99 17.62 26.38
N GLY A 220 -22.76 18.72 26.55
CA GLY A 220 -22.21 20.04 26.77
C GLY A 220 -21.60 20.69 25.52
N PHE A 221 -21.79 20.10 24.34
CA PHE A 221 -21.34 20.74 23.08
C PHE A 221 -22.24 21.93 22.74
N PRO A 222 -21.67 23.11 22.40
CA PRO A 222 -22.50 24.30 22.12
C PRO A 222 -23.35 24.11 20.83
N ALA A 223 -24.67 24.14 20.95
CA ALA A 223 -25.57 23.94 19.82
C ALA A 223 -25.36 24.95 18.67
N ALA A 224 -25.02 26.20 19.00
CA ALA A 224 -24.70 27.22 17.99
C ALA A 224 -23.46 26.87 17.18
N LEU A 225 -22.41 26.34 17.84
CA LEU A 225 -21.19 25.90 17.18
C LEU A 225 -21.45 24.66 16.29
N LEU A 226 -22.27 23.73 16.78
CA LEU A 226 -22.64 22.55 16.00
C LEU A 226 -23.36 22.95 14.69
N ALA A 227 -24.29 23.90 14.78
CA ALA A 227 -25.01 24.42 13.61
C ALA A 227 -24.06 25.15 12.63
N GLU A 228 -23.12 25.93 13.15
CA GLU A 228 -22.11 26.62 12.35
C GLU A 228 -21.18 25.62 11.65
N MET A 229 -20.67 24.62 12.35
CA MET A 229 -19.83 23.57 11.76
C MET A 229 -20.54 22.81 10.63
N LYS A 230 -21.82 22.47 10.84
CA LYS A 230 -22.64 21.83 9.81
C LYS A 230 -22.80 22.74 8.59
N ALA A 231 -23.10 24.01 8.79
CA ALA A 231 -23.27 24.98 7.71
C ALA A 231 -21.97 25.18 6.91
N GLU A 232 -20.82 25.26 7.59
CA GLU A 232 -19.51 25.35 6.94
C GLU A 232 -19.23 24.11 6.08
N PHE A 233 -19.45 22.91 6.62
CA PHE A 233 -19.29 21.69 5.84
C PHE A 233 -20.24 21.64 4.63
N GLU A 234 -21.52 21.93 4.81
CA GLU A 234 -22.52 21.91 3.72
C GLU A 234 -22.20 22.95 2.63
N PHE A 235 -21.59 24.07 2.96
CA PHE A 235 -21.17 25.10 2.01
C PHE A 235 -19.93 24.69 1.21
N TRP A 236 -18.90 24.15 1.88
CA TRP A 236 -17.61 23.85 1.25
C TRP A 236 -17.54 22.46 0.61
N TYR A 237 -18.45 21.55 0.96
CA TYR A 237 -18.40 20.17 0.50
C TYR A 237 -19.57 19.81 -0.43
N PRO A 238 -19.31 19.11 -1.54
CA PRO A 238 -18.07 18.46 -1.94
C PRO A 238 -17.01 19.46 -2.38
N PHE A 239 -15.74 19.12 -2.16
CA PHE A 239 -14.67 19.96 -2.68
C PHE A 239 -14.64 19.92 -4.22
N ASP A 240 -14.37 21.10 -4.81
CA ASP A 240 -14.42 21.25 -6.28
C ASP A 240 -13.17 20.69 -6.95
N LEU A 241 -12.00 20.90 -6.34
CA LEU A 241 -10.72 20.50 -6.90
C LEU A 241 -9.70 20.19 -5.80
N ARG A 242 -9.01 19.06 -5.94
CA ARG A 242 -7.76 18.78 -5.24
C ARG A 242 -6.61 18.66 -6.23
N VAL A 243 -5.57 19.45 -6.02
CA VAL A 243 -4.32 19.38 -6.80
C VAL A 243 -3.28 18.59 -6.02
N SER A 244 -2.64 17.64 -6.67
CA SER A 244 -1.60 16.78 -6.08
C SER A 244 -0.56 16.36 -7.12
N GLY A 245 0.55 15.77 -6.66
CA GLY A 245 1.52 15.14 -7.55
C GLY A 245 0.99 13.86 -8.17
N LYS A 246 1.41 13.55 -9.40
CA LYS A 246 0.96 12.33 -10.11
C LYS A 246 1.40 11.02 -9.42
N ASP A 247 2.42 11.03 -8.60
CA ASP A 247 2.86 9.92 -7.76
C ASP A 247 1.82 9.50 -6.71
N LEU A 248 0.86 10.37 -6.39
CA LEU A 248 -0.23 10.06 -5.48
C LEU A 248 -1.50 9.48 -6.15
N ILE A 249 -1.56 9.39 -7.46
CA ILE A 249 -2.69 8.79 -8.16
C ILE A 249 -2.84 7.32 -7.79
N GLN A 250 -1.73 6.57 -7.76
CA GLN A 250 -1.72 5.13 -7.51
C GLN A 250 -1.90 4.72 -6.04
N ASN A 251 -2.07 5.68 -5.15
CA ASN A 251 -2.27 5.45 -3.72
C ASN A 251 -3.27 6.47 -3.13
N HIS A 252 -2.80 7.52 -2.49
CA HIS A 252 -3.59 8.45 -1.71
C HIS A 252 -4.84 9.01 -2.41
N LEU A 253 -4.74 9.42 -3.67
CA LEU A 253 -5.90 9.98 -4.40
C LEU A 253 -6.95 8.90 -4.71
N THR A 254 -6.50 7.69 -5.08
CA THR A 254 -7.42 6.55 -5.28
C THR A 254 -8.07 6.14 -3.95
N PHE A 255 -7.30 6.09 -2.85
CA PHE A 255 -7.88 5.83 -1.52
C PHE A 255 -8.90 6.88 -1.13
N ALA A 256 -8.66 8.16 -1.46
CA ALA A 256 -9.62 9.22 -1.20
C ALA A 256 -10.93 8.99 -1.96
N ILE A 257 -10.91 8.54 -3.22
CA ILE A 257 -12.11 8.18 -3.97
C ILE A 257 -12.87 7.05 -3.26
N TYR A 258 -12.18 5.99 -2.88
CA TYR A 258 -12.80 4.85 -2.16
C TYR A 258 -13.44 5.29 -0.84
N ASN A 259 -12.71 6.04 -0.03
CA ASN A 259 -13.18 6.44 1.29
C ASN A 259 -14.34 7.43 1.21
N HIS A 260 -14.31 8.39 0.28
CA HIS A 260 -15.46 9.27 0.04
C HIS A 260 -16.68 8.49 -0.43
N ALA A 261 -16.50 7.53 -1.35
CA ALA A 261 -17.61 6.70 -1.83
C ALA A 261 -18.20 5.78 -0.73
N ALA A 262 -17.42 5.42 0.30
CA ALA A 262 -17.89 4.65 1.43
C ALA A 262 -18.58 5.52 2.49
N ILE A 263 -17.96 6.62 2.90
CA ILE A 263 -18.47 7.50 3.96
C ILE A 263 -19.79 8.13 3.55
N TRP A 264 -19.88 8.61 2.31
CA TRP A 264 -21.10 9.23 1.74
C TRP A 264 -21.79 8.31 0.73
N GLU A 265 -21.95 7.03 1.06
CA GLU A 265 -22.60 6.05 0.17
C GLU A 265 -24.06 6.39 -0.16
N ARG A 266 -24.74 7.11 0.75
CA ARG A 266 -26.14 7.52 0.62
C ARG A 266 -26.32 8.92 0.04
N ASP A 267 -25.23 9.67 -0.10
CA ASP A 267 -25.27 11.04 -0.63
C ASP A 267 -24.09 11.28 -1.60
N GLU A 268 -24.25 10.82 -2.83
CA GLU A 268 -23.28 10.98 -3.90
C GLU A 268 -22.94 12.45 -4.21
N THR A 269 -23.76 13.40 -3.76
CA THR A 269 -23.48 14.83 -3.94
C THR A 269 -22.27 15.30 -3.16
N LYS A 270 -21.84 14.53 -2.16
CA LYS A 270 -20.64 14.80 -1.34
C LYS A 270 -19.35 14.19 -1.93
N TRP A 271 -19.45 13.44 -3.01
CA TRP A 271 -18.27 12.85 -3.63
C TRP A 271 -17.40 13.90 -4.32
N PRO A 272 -16.06 13.66 -4.41
CA PRO A 272 -15.12 14.59 -5.05
C PRO A 272 -15.53 14.97 -6.48
N ARG A 273 -15.38 16.24 -6.83
CA ARG A 273 -15.72 16.74 -8.19
C ARG A 273 -14.53 16.64 -9.15
N SER A 274 -13.32 16.83 -8.66
CA SER A 274 -12.13 16.78 -9.51
C SER A 274 -10.82 16.57 -8.74
N PHE A 275 -9.88 15.89 -9.40
CA PHE A 275 -8.48 15.69 -8.98
C PHE A 275 -7.52 16.08 -10.10
#